data_bf513c116534708b1f3cf65417c9badd
#
_entry.id   bf513c116534708b1f3cf65417c9badd
#
_cell.length_a   1.000
_cell.length_b   1.000
_cell.length_c   1.000
_cell.angle_alpha   90.00
_cell.angle_beta   90.00
_cell.angle_gamma   90.00
#
_symmetry.space_group_name_H-M   'P 1'
#
loop_
_entity.id
_entity.type
_entity.pdbx_description
1 polymer ?
#
loop_
_entity_poly.entity_id
_entity_poly.type
_entity_poly.pdbx_seq_one_letter_code
_entity_poly.pdbx_strand_id
1 'polypeptide(L)'
;MQKKRIMIVSVICILLLTLCACGTKKQEKKADTVDFSSLSKTGSMELNYATQYSVDEYGGYKMITIVDDGRFLLIPDGMVVPQNIPEDVTVLQQPLDKTYLVSTSVMDLVRQIDAMSDIRLSGTKEDGWYVEEAREAMEEGDILYAGKYSAPDYELILDEGCNLAIENTMIYHNPEVKEKLEELGIPVLVERSSYETDPLARMEWVKLYGILLGKQQEAEQLFDTQVQRVAPLENQQPTGKTVAFFSITSNNLVTVRKG
;
A
#
# COMPACT_ATOMS: atom_id res chain seq x y z
N MET A 1 -3.07 58.04 57.04
CA MET A 1 -4.05 57.62 55.98
C MET A 1 -3.39 56.81 54.84
N GLN A 2 -2.16 57.09 54.49
CA GLN A 2 -1.46 56.42 53.36
C GLN A 2 -1.18 54.90 53.56
N LYS A 3 -0.78 54.50 54.81
CA LYS A 3 -0.51 53.07 55.12
C LYS A 3 -1.75 52.18 55.05
N LYS A 4 -2.96 52.65 55.36
CA LYS A 4 -4.20 51.91 55.24
C LYS A 4 -4.61 51.71 53.76
N ARG A 5 -4.33 52.71 52.89
CA ARG A 5 -4.60 52.56 51.42
C ARG A 5 -3.67 51.55 50.73
N ILE A 6 -2.41 51.52 51.13
CA ILE A 6 -1.43 50.54 50.59
C ILE A 6 -1.79 49.10 51.01
N MET A 7 -2.26 48.92 52.26
CA MET A 7 -2.66 47.61 52.76
C MET A 7 -3.93 47.08 52.05
N ILE A 8 -4.88 47.96 51.75
CA ILE A 8 -6.12 47.59 51.05
C ILE A 8 -5.83 47.26 49.59
N VAL A 9 -4.95 47.98 48.90
CA VAL A 9 -4.53 47.68 47.54
C VAL A 9 -3.76 46.35 47.46
N SER A 10 -2.90 46.07 48.45
CA SER A 10 -2.15 44.81 48.51
C SER A 10 -3.06 43.58 48.73
N VAL A 11 -4.11 43.72 49.56
CA VAL A 11 -5.11 42.65 49.81
C VAL A 11 -5.97 42.41 48.55
N ILE A 12 -6.34 43.46 47.81
CA ILE A 12 -7.13 43.35 46.59
C ILE A 12 -6.28 42.71 45.48
N CYS A 13 -4.99 43.02 45.35
CA CYS A 13 -4.10 42.34 44.39
C CYS A 13 -3.89 40.86 44.71
N ILE A 14 -3.83 40.47 45.98
CA ILE A 14 -3.71 39.07 46.41
C ILE A 14 -5.03 38.31 46.15
N LEU A 15 -6.20 38.94 46.33
CA LEU A 15 -7.50 38.35 46.02
C LEU A 15 -7.72 38.17 44.49
N LEU A 16 -7.17 39.06 43.68
CA LEU A 16 -7.26 38.95 42.20
C LEU A 16 -6.32 37.87 41.63
N LEU A 17 -5.22 37.53 42.30
CA LEU A 17 -4.32 36.44 41.90
C LEU A 17 -4.85 35.05 42.24
N THR A 18 -5.79 34.93 43.16
CA THR A 18 -6.41 33.64 43.52
C THR A 18 -7.58 33.25 42.60
N LEU A 19 -8.10 34.16 41.77
CA LEU A 19 -9.18 33.89 40.80
C LEU A 19 -8.69 33.43 39.42
N CYS A 20 -7.38 33.49 39.14
CA CYS A 20 -6.80 32.97 37.90
C CYS A 20 -6.36 31.49 37.97
N ALA A 21 -6.61 30.80 39.09
CA ALA A 21 -6.34 29.35 39.22
C ALA A 21 -7.58 28.49 38.90
N CYS A 22 -8.46 28.95 37.97
CA CYS A 22 -9.32 28.04 37.24
C CYS A 22 -8.45 27.29 36.24
N GLY A 23 -7.85 26.18 36.70
CA GLY A 23 -7.24 25.20 35.83
C GLY A 23 -8.25 24.82 34.76
N THR A 24 -7.98 25.23 33.53
CA THR A 24 -8.50 24.57 32.37
C THR A 24 -8.11 23.09 32.50
N LYS A 25 -9.02 22.26 33.00
CA LYS A 25 -8.94 20.83 32.73
C LYS A 25 -8.81 20.73 31.21
N LYS A 26 -7.59 20.44 30.72
CA LYS A 26 -7.46 19.85 29.41
C LYS A 26 -8.44 18.68 29.40
N GLN A 27 -9.56 18.84 28.73
CA GLN A 27 -10.33 17.70 28.28
C GLN A 27 -9.34 16.93 27.41
N GLU A 28 -8.77 15.88 27.94
CA GLU A 28 -8.23 14.83 27.11
C GLU A 28 -9.37 14.46 26.17
N LYS A 29 -9.24 14.81 24.88
CA LYS A 29 -10.06 14.23 23.86
C LYS A 29 -9.87 12.73 24.07
N LYS A 30 -10.91 12.06 24.59
CA LYS A 30 -11.01 10.62 24.49
C LYS A 30 -10.74 10.34 23.01
N ALA A 31 -9.63 9.69 22.71
CA ALA A 31 -9.42 9.20 21.36
C ALA A 31 -10.65 8.37 21.04
N ASP A 32 -11.36 8.74 19.98
CA ASP A 32 -12.51 7.99 19.51
C ASP A 32 -12.00 6.59 19.19
N THR A 33 -12.24 5.65 20.10
CA THR A 33 -11.83 4.25 19.91
C THR A 33 -12.89 3.62 19.02
N VAL A 34 -12.48 3.17 17.83
CA VAL A 34 -13.32 2.41 16.90
C VAL A 34 -13.15 0.94 17.23
N ASP A 35 -14.25 0.21 17.35
CA ASP A 35 -14.26 -1.25 17.50
C ASP A 35 -14.57 -1.89 16.14
N PHE A 36 -13.59 -2.59 15.55
CA PHE A 36 -13.75 -3.21 14.24
C PHE A 36 -14.88 -4.24 14.23
N SER A 37 -15.06 -4.97 15.32
CA SER A 37 -16.12 -5.99 15.42
C SER A 37 -17.54 -5.42 15.36
N SER A 38 -17.70 -4.12 15.62
CA SER A 38 -18.97 -3.39 15.52
C SER A 38 -19.24 -2.80 14.14
N LEU A 39 -18.24 -2.78 13.25
CA LEU A 39 -18.39 -2.25 11.91
C LEU A 39 -19.12 -3.25 11.00
N SER A 40 -20.03 -2.71 10.20
CA SER A 40 -20.70 -3.49 9.17
C SER A 40 -20.10 -3.19 7.80
N LYS A 41 -20.06 -4.18 6.93
CA LYS A 41 -19.69 -3.99 5.53
C LYS A 41 -20.65 -3.01 4.86
N THR A 42 -20.10 -1.93 4.29
CA THR A 42 -20.85 -0.85 3.64
C THR A 42 -20.82 -0.94 2.12
N GLY A 43 -19.84 -1.62 1.56
CA GLY A 43 -19.65 -1.79 0.13
C GLY A 43 -18.53 -2.75 -0.21
N SER A 44 -18.25 -2.85 -1.50
CA SER A 44 -17.08 -3.55 -2.05
C SER A 44 -16.58 -2.78 -3.27
N MET A 45 -15.28 -2.84 -3.52
CA MET A 45 -14.71 -2.39 -4.78
C MET A 45 -15.27 -3.24 -5.94
N GLU A 46 -15.72 -2.56 -6.99
CA GLU A 46 -16.17 -3.25 -8.19
C GLU A 46 -14.96 -3.73 -9.00
N LEU A 47 -14.88 -5.05 -9.17
CA LEU A 47 -13.89 -5.72 -10.00
C LEU A 47 -14.60 -6.46 -11.12
N ASN A 48 -14.25 -6.14 -12.37
CA ASN A 48 -14.91 -6.71 -13.54
C ASN A 48 -14.17 -7.90 -14.13
N TYR A 49 -12.87 -8.01 -13.84
CA TYR A 49 -11.98 -9.01 -14.42
C TYR A 49 -11.14 -9.73 -13.37
N ALA A 50 -10.57 -9.00 -12.41
CA ALA A 50 -9.67 -9.56 -11.41
C ALA A 50 -10.39 -10.52 -10.47
N THR A 51 -9.73 -11.66 -10.19
CA THR A 51 -10.27 -12.75 -9.36
C THR A 51 -9.35 -13.11 -8.19
N GLN A 52 -8.12 -12.62 -8.19
CA GLN A 52 -7.13 -12.99 -7.19
C GLN A 52 -7.10 -12.05 -5.99
N TYR A 53 -7.93 -11.00 -5.97
CA TYR A 53 -8.13 -10.17 -4.79
C TYR A 53 -9.57 -9.64 -4.71
N SER A 54 -9.94 -9.17 -3.53
CA SER A 54 -11.18 -8.41 -3.30
C SER A 54 -10.94 -7.33 -2.26
N VAL A 55 -11.80 -6.30 -2.27
CA VAL A 55 -11.75 -5.19 -1.30
C VAL A 55 -13.15 -4.92 -0.80
N ASP A 56 -13.34 -5.04 0.51
CA ASP A 56 -14.60 -4.74 1.19
C ASP A 56 -14.47 -3.49 2.05
N GLU A 57 -15.50 -2.65 2.10
CA GLU A 57 -15.49 -1.39 2.83
C GLU A 57 -16.23 -1.51 4.17
N TYR A 58 -15.64 -0.93 5.22
CA TYR A 58 -16.16 -0.93 6.60
C TYR A 58 -15.98 0.47 7.22
N GLY A 59 -16.94 1.36 7.03
CA GLY A 59 -16.92 2.68 7.68
C GLY A 59 -15.68 3.54 7.37
N GLY A 60 -15.16 3.45 6.15
CA GLY A 60 -13.95 4.14 5.69
C GLY A 60 -12.68 3.28 5.71
N TYR A 61 -12.65 2.19 6.46
CA TYR A 61 -11.60 1.17 6.38
C TYR A 61 -11.83 0.25 5.18
N LYS A 62 -10.77 -0.32 4.64
CA LYS A 62 -10.86 -1.27 3.53
C LYS A 62 -10.23 -2.61 3.93
N MET A 63 -11.02 -3.68 3.86
CA MET A 63 -10.53 -5.03 4.05
C MET A 63 -10.13 -5.61 2.69
N ILE A 64 -8.85 -5.75 2.46
CA ILE A 64 -8.27 -6.37 1.27
C ILE A 64 -8.10 -7.86 1.57
N THR A 65 -8.55 -8.71 0.66
CA THR A 65 -8.30 -10.15 0.72
C THR A 65 -7.54 -10.57 -0.54
N ILE A 66 -6.38 -11.16 -0.37
CA ILE A 66 -5.58 -11.75 -1.45
C ILE A 66 -5.76 -13.26 -1.38
N VAL A 67 -6.15 -13.87 -2.51
CA VAL A 67 -6.39 -15.32 -2.60
C VAL A 67 -5.10 -16.08 -2.22
N ASP A 68 -5.21 -17.07 -1.34
CA ASP A 68 -4.12 -17.91 -0.82
C ASP A 68 -2.92 -17.14 -0.22
N ASP A 69 -3.09 -15.89 0.16
CA ASP A 69 -2.04 -15.13 0.84
C ASP A 69 -2.50 -14.60 2.20
N GLY A 70 -3.45 -13.67 2.23
CA GLY A 70 -3.86 -13.09 3.49
C GLY A 70 -4.95 -12.03 3.40
N ARG A 71 -5.28 -11.48 4.56
CA ARG A 71 -6.23 -10.39 4.73
C ARG A 71 -5.53 -9.18 5.33
N PHE A 72 -5.82 -8.01 4.77
CA PHE A 72 -5.17 -6.77 5.16
C PHE A 72 -6.23 -5.70 5.44
N LEU A 73 -6.14 -5.06 6.58
CA LEU A 73 -7.00 -3.92 6.91
C LEU A 73 -6.24 -2.63 6.56
N LEU A 74 -6.60 -2.01 5.46
CA LEU A 74 -6.08 -0.70 5.07
C LEU A 74 -6.79 0.39 5.87
N ILE A 75 -6.02 1.16 6.60
CA ILE A 75 -6.45 2.28 7.43
C ILE A 75 -6.01 3.56 6.75
N PRO A 76 -6.93 4.41 6.29
CA PRO A 76 -6.61 5.68 5.66
C PRO A 76 -5.79 6.59 6.59
N ASP A 77 -5.00 7.48 5.97
CA ASP A 77 -4.25 8.48 6.72
C ASP A 77 -5.16 9.32 7.63
N GLY A 78 -4.69 9.59 8.84
CA GLY A 78 -5.43 10.31 9.86
C GLY A 78 -6.54 9.53 10.57
N MET A 79 -6.87 8.32 10.14
CA MET A 79 -7.81 7.45 10.86
C MET A 79 -7.12 6.65 11.97
N VAL A 80 -7.87 6.38 13.04
CA VAL A 80 -7.36 5.57 14.16
C VAL A 80 -7.37 4.09 13.84
N VAL A 81 -6.39 3.35 14.33
CA VAL A 81 -6.39 1.89 14.26
C VAL A 81 -7.53 1.36 15.14
N PRO A 82 -8.50 0.60 14.58
CA PRO A 82 -9.59 0.07 15.37
C PRO A 82 -9.11 -1.01 16.34
N GLN A 83 -9.88 -1.20 17.41
CA GLN A 83 -9.69 -2.34 18.33
C GLN A 83 -10.40 -3.58 17.80
N ASN A 84 -10.08 -4.75 18.35
CA ASN A 84 -10.72 -6.03 18.04
C ASN A 84 -10.65 -6.41 16.56
N ILE A 85 -9.51 -6.08 15.90
CA ILE A 85 -9.19 -6.59 14.56
C ILE A 85 -8.94 -8.11 14.70
N PRO A 86 -9.47 -8.95 13.78
CA PRO A 86 -9.18 -10.38 13.80
C PRO A 86 -7.67 -10.68 13.73
N GLU A 87 -7.21 -11.71 14.43
CA GLU A 87 -5.78 -12.07 14.53
C GLU A 87 -5.14 -12.44 13.17
N ASP A 88 -5.95 -12.90 12.22
CA ASP A 88 -5.54 -13.26 10.86
C ASP A 88 -5.49 -12.07 9.90
N VAL A 89 -5.69 -10.84 10.39
CA VAL A 89 -5.69 -9.62 9.58
C VAL A 89 -4.46 -8.78 9.87
N THR A 90 -3.68 -8.53 8.84
CA THR A 90 -2.53 -7.62 8.89
C THR A 90 -2.98 -6.18 8.72
N VAL A 91 -2.51 -5.28 9.58
CA VAL A 91 -2.83 -3.85 9.50
C VAL A 91 -1.89 -3.13 8.54
N LEU A 92 -2.45 -2.35 7.61
CA LEU A 92 -1.75 -1.44 6.73
C LEU A 92 -2.20 -0.01 7.04
N GLN A 93 -1.35 0.77 7.70
CA GLN A 93 -1.63 2.16 8.03
C GLN A 93 -1.04 3.08 6.97
N GLN A 94 -1.88 3.89 6.31
CA GLN A 94 -1.39 4.92 5.40
C GLN A 94 -0.77 6.10 6.17
N PRO A 95 0.20 6.83 5.57
CA PRO A 95 0.73 6.63 4.21
C PRO A 95 1.64 5.39 4.10
N LEU A 96 1.59 4.68 2.96
CA LEU A 96 2.48 3.58 2.61
C LEU A 96 3.57 4.09 1.65
N ASP A 97 4.32 5.07 2.11
CA ASP A 97 5.28 5.89 1.35
C ASP A 97 6.73 5.39 1.42
N LYS A 98 6.96 4.22 2.04
CA LYS A 98 8.25 3.56 2.15
C LYS A 98 8.16 2.09 1.77
N THR A 99 7.60 1.86 0.58
CA THR A 99 7.36 0.52 0.07
C THR A 99 8.65 -0.14 -0.42
N TYR A 100 8.86 -1.40 -0.02
CA TYR A 100 9.83 -2.30 -0.63
C TYR A 100 9.14 -3.08 -1.75
N LEU A 101 9.47 -2.75 -3.01
CA LEU A 101 8.87 -3.34 -4.19
C LEU A 101 9.80 -4.41 -4.80
N VAL A 102 9.34 -5.65 -4.75
CA VAL A 102 10.05 -6.82 -5.29
C VAL A 102 9.42 -7.31 -6.60
N SER A 103 8.11 -7.15 -6.74
CA SER A 103 7.40 -7.53 -7.96
C SER A 103 7.64 -6.52 -9.09
N THR A 104 8.39 -6.92 -10.11
CA THR A 104 8.74 -6.04 -11.24
C THR A 104 7.54 -5.65 -12.10
N SER A 105 6.48 -6.47 -12.13
CA SER A 105 5.25 -6.17 -12.87
C SER A 105 4.47 -4.99 -12.29
N VAL A 106 4.68 -4.67 -11.01
CA VAL A 106 3.97 -3.59 -10.30
C VAL A 106 4.55 -2.22 -10.61
N MET A 107 5.87 -2.14 -10.84
CA MET A 107 6.57 -0.84 -11.00
C MET A 107 5.96 0.04 -12.08
N ASP A 108 5.63 -0.53 -13.26
CA ASP A 108 5.03 0.25 -14.34
C ASP A 108 3.60 0.71 -14.00
N LEU A 109 2.83 -0.08 -13.27
CA LEU A 109 1.51 0.32 -12.80
C LEU A 109 1.59 1.47 -11.80
N VAL A 110 2.53 1.40 -10.85
CA VAL A 110 2.81 2.47 -9.86
C VAL A 110 3.24 3.75 -10.57
N ARG A 111 4.13 3.64 -11.57
CA ARG A 111 4.54 4.77 -12.41
C ARG A 111 3.36 5.42 -13.12
N GLN A 112 2.49 4.62 -13.71
CA GLN A 112 1.35 5.12 -14.50
C GLN A 112 0.28 5.83 -13.66
N ILE A 113 0.25 5.61 -12.35
CA ILE A 113 -0.64 6.32 -11.42
C ILE A 113 0.09 7.42 -10.62
N ASP A 114 1.30 7.77 -11.03
CA ASP A 114 2.12 8.84 -10.40
C ASP A 114 2.36 8.58 -8.89
N ALA A 115 2.77 7.33 -8.56
CA ALA A 115 3.04 6.89 -7.20
C ALA A 115 4.48 6.37 -7.00
N MET A 116 5.42 6.73 -7.88
CA MET A 116 6.82 6.30 -7.79
C MET A 116 7.51 6.77 -6.51
N SER A 117 7.12 7.95 -5.99
CA SER A 117 7.65 8.50 -4.74
C SER A 117 7.34 7.68 -3.50
N ASP A 118 6.36 6.76 -3.58
CA ASP A 118 5.99 5.87 -2.47
C ASP A 118 6.85 4.58 -2.44
N ILE A 119 7.67 4.38 -3.49
CA ILE A 119 8.62 3.27 -3.57
C ILE A 119 9.98 3.75 -3.07
N ARG A 120 10.37 3.29 -1.89
CA ARG A 120 11.69 3.62 -1.32
C ARG A 120 12.75 2.56 -1.60
N LEU A 121 12.32 1.30 -1.71
CA LEU A 121 13.23 0.15 -1.81
C LEU A 121 12.84 -0.74 -2.99
N SER A 122 13.84 -1.28 -3.68
CA SER A 122 13.66 -2.15 -4.84
C SER A 122 14.30 -3.52 -4.63
N GLY A 123 13.58 -4.57 -5.00
CA GLY A 123 14.10 -5.94 -5.08
C GLY A 123 14.90 -6.22 -6.37
N THR A 124 14.93 -5.26 -7.29
CA THR A 124 15.64 -5.33 -8.57
C THR A 124 16.71 -4.26 -8.60
N LYS A 125 17.91 -4.61 -9.07
CA LYS A 125 19.00 -3.67 -9.27
C LYS A 125 18.70 -2.69 -10.39
N GLU A 126 19.35 -1.54 -10.40
CA GLU A 126 19.22 -0.50 -11.39
C GLU A 126 19.30 -1.04 -12.83
N ASP A 127 20.35 -1.81 -13.14
CA ASP A 127 20.60 -2.41 -14.46
C ASP A 127 19.58 -3.49 -14.88
N GLY A 128 18.74 -3.94 -13.95
CA GLY A 128 17.64 -4.89 -14.18
C GLY A 128 16.31 -4.23 -14.53
N TRP A 129 16.19 -2.89 -14.41
CA TRP A 129 14.96 -2.19 -14.73
C TRP A 129 14.87 -1.78 -16.20
N TYR A 130 13.72 -2.06 -16.82
CA TYR A 130 13.32 -1.57 -18.14
C TYR A 130 12.38 -0.35 -18.06
N VAL A 131 11.87 -0.03 -16.85
CA VAL A 131 11.15 1.20 -16.56
C VAL A 131 12.20 2.29 -16.31
N GLU A 132 12.30 3.25 -17.21
CA GLU A 132 13.38 4.26 -17.22
C GLU A 132 13.34 5.12 -15.95
N GLU A 133 12.15 5.56 -15.55
CA GLU A 133 11.95 6.38 -14.36
C GLU A 133 12.37 5.64 -13.07
N ALA A 134 12.28 4.30 -13.05
CA ALA A 134 12.76 3.53 -11.91
C ALA A 134 14.29 3.48 -11.86
N ARG A 135 14.96 3.42 -13.01
CA ARG A 135 16.42 3.51 -13.11
C ARG A 135 16.92 4.87 -12.67
N GLU A 136 16.31 5.95 -13.20
CA GLU A 136 16.65 7.33 -12.84
C GLU A 136 16.50 7.56 -11.34
N ALA A 137 15.39 7.13 -10.73
CA ALA A 137 15.17 7.23 -9.29
C ALA A 137 16.21 6.44 -8.46
N MET A 138 16.73 5.33 -8.99
CA MET A 138 17.82 4.59 -8.34
C MET A 138 19.17 5.28 -8.51
N GLU A 139 19.46 5.87 -9.67
CA GLU A 139 20.68 6.68 -9.91
C GLU A 139 20.72 7.91 -9.00
N GLU A 140 19.55 8.54 -8.76
CA GLU A 140 19.42 9.70 -7.86
C GLU A 140 19.42 9.32 -6.38
N GLY A 141 19.22 8.04 -6.05
CA GLY A 141 19.17 7.55 -4.67
C GLY A 141 17.81 7.67 -4.00
N ASP A 142 16.77 8.01 -4.74
CA ASP A 142 15.39 8.04 -4.28
C ASP A 142 14.86 6.63 -4.04
N ILE A 143 15.27 5.66 -4.86
CA ILE A 143 15.02 4.23 -4.68
C ILE A 143 16.35 3.50 -4.43
N LEU A 144 16.41 2.72 -3.35
CA LEU A 144 17.60 1.94 -3.00
C LEU A 144 17.40 0.45 -3.31
N TYR A 145 18.46 -0.24 -3.73
CA TYR A 145 18.41 -1.69 -3.88
C TYR A 145 18.54 -2.37 -2.51
N ALA A 146 17.49 -3.06 -2.07
CA ALA A 146 17.43 -3.74 -0.78
C ALA A 146 17.44 -5.28 -0.88
N GLY A 147 18.07 -5.81 -1.92
CA GLY A 147 18.15 -7.26 -2.12
C GLY A 147 16.94 -7.82 -2.88
N LYS A 148 17.02 -9.08 -3.30
CA LYS A 148 15.94 -9.78 -4.03
C LYS A 148 15.06 -10.58 -3.07
N TYR A 149 13.89 -11.03 -3.54
CA TYR A 149 12.91 -11.83 -2.78
C TYR A 149 13.51 -12.95 -1.90
N SER A 150 14.61 -13.58 -2.32
CA SER A 150 15.23 -14.69 -1.59
C SER A 150 16.43 -14.29 -0.70
N ALA A 151 16.81 -13.02 -0.70
CA ALA A 151 17.93 -12.50 0.07
C ALA A 151 17.80 -10.97 0.23
N PRO A 152 16.80 -10.48 0.97
CA PRO A 152 16.64 -9.05 1.24
C PRO A 152 17.69 -8.57 2.24
N ASP A 153 18.01 -7.30 2.15
CA ASP A 153 18.84 -6.60 3.12
C ASP A 153 17.95 -6.08 4.25
N TYR A 154 17.76 -6.90 5.27
CA TYR A 154 16.87 -6.59 6.39
C TYR A 154 17.32 -5.36 7.18
N GLU A 155 18.63 -5.09 7.26
CA GLU A 155 19.17 -3.93 7.95
C GLU A 155 18.77 -2.65 7.21
N LEU A 156 19.01 -2.57 5.91
CA LEU A 156 18.61 -1.44 5.08
C LEU A 156 17.09 -1.23 5.10
N ILE A 157 16.31 -2.33 5.00
CA ILE A 157 14.84 -2.28 5.00
C ILE A 157 14.31 -1.66 6.30
N LEU A 158 14.91 -2.00 7.44
CA LEU A 158 14.55 -1.44 8.74
C LEU A 158 15.03 0.01 8.89
N ASP A 159 16.25 0.33 8.48
CA ASP A 159 16.84 1.66 8.60
C ASP A 159 16.07 2.69 7.78
N GLU A 160 15.59 2.33 6.61
CA GLU A 160 14.73 3.18 5.77
C GLU A 160 13.28 3.27 6.27
N GLY A 161 12.92 2.45 7.27
CA GLY A 161 11.59 2.44 7.88
C GLY A 161 10.51 1.90 6.95
N CYS A 162 10.82 0.84 6.20
CA CYS A 162 9.87 0.17 5.32
C CYS A 162 8.56 -0.14 6.02
N ASN A 163 7.45 0.23 5.39
CA ASN A 163 6.10 0.08 5.96
C ASN A 163 5.17 -0.84 5.14
N LEU A 164 5.64 -1.33 4.00
CA LEU A 164 4.99 -2.36 3.18
C LEU A 164 6.03 -3.04 2.28
N ALA A 165 6.03 -4.37 2.23
CA ALA A 165 6.71 -5.14 1.20
C ALA A 165 5.68 -5.67 0.19
N ILE A 166 5.87 -5.39 -1.09
CA ILE A 166 5.09 -5.97 -2.20
C ILE A 166 5.96 -7.01 -2.88
N GLU A 167 5.73 -8.26 -2.51
CA GLU A 167 6.47 -9.41 -3.00
C GLU A 167 5.79 -10.04 -4.22
N ASN A 168 6.55 -10.80 -4.99
CA ASN A 168 6.01 -11.66 -6.02
C ASN A 168 5.86 -13.11 -5.52
N THR A 169 5.14 -13.95 -6.27
CA THR A 169 4.86 -15.33 -5.86
C THR A 169 6.09 -16.25 -5.75
N MET A 170 7.27 -15.80 -6.17
CA MET A 170 8.52 -16.53 -5.95
C MET A 170 8.88 -16.62 -4.46
N ILE A 171 8.34 -15.71 -3.63
CA ILE A 171 8.54 -15.73 -2.17
C ILE A 171 8.04 -17.04 -1.55
N TYR A 172 7.06 -17.71 -2.16
CA TYR A 172 6.56 -19.00 -1.68
C TYR A 172 7.60 -20.14 -1.73
N HIS A 173 8.70 -19.94 -2.47
CA HIS A 173 9.84 -20.85 -2.47
C HIS A 173 10.84 -20.54 -1.33
N ASN A 174 10.66 -19.40 -0.66
CA ASN A 174 11.47 -18.95 0.46
C ASN A 174 10.56 -18.40 1.58
N PRO A 175 9.65 -19.21 2.15
CA PRO A 175 8.66 -18.73 3.12
C PRO A 175 9.31 -18.11 4.36
N GLU A 176 10.53 -18.55 4.73
CA GLU A 176 11.30 -18.00 5.84
C GLU A 176 11.66 -16.52 5.65
N VAL A 177 11.72 -16.03 4.41
CA VAL A 177 11.96 -14.61 4.13
C VAL A 177 10.71 -13.80 4.44
N LYS A 178 9.52 -14.26 4.00
CA LYS A 178 8.24 -13.63 4.34
C LYS A 178 8.05 -13.59 5.85
N GLU A 179 8.18 -14.73 6.51
CA GLU A 179 8.07 -14.85 7.97
C GLU A 179 9.03 -13.87 8.68
N LYS A 180 10.27 -13.74 8.18
CA LYS A 180 11.26 -12.84 8.79
C LYS A 180 10.90 -11.37 8.63
N LEU A 181 10.38 -10.94 7.48
CA LEU A 181 9.89 -9.58 7.28
C LEU A 181 8.72 -9.27 8.22
N GLU A 182 7.76 -10.20 8.34
CA GLU A 182 6.60 -10.09 9.23
C GLU A 182 7.00 -10.05 10.71
N GLU A 183 7.98 -10.88 11.15
CA GLU A 183 8.58 -10.82 12.50
C GLU A 183 9.21 -9.46 12.81
N LEU A 184 9.79 -8.81 11.80
CA LEU A 184 10.37 -7.48 11.92
C LEU A 184 9.30 -6.36 11.89
N GLY A 185 8.01 -6.73 11.80
CA GLY A 185 6.88 -5.80 11.79
C GLY A 185 6.61 -5.17 10.44
N ILE A 186 7.16 -5.73 9.36
CA ILE A 186 6.94 -5.25 7.99
C ILE A 186 5.83 -6.08 7.36
N PRO A 187 4.67 -5.50 7.04
CA PRO A 187 3.61 -6.18 6.33
C PRO A 187 4.08 -6.68 4.96
N VAL A 188 3.75 -7.92 4.61
CA VAL A 188 4.10 -8.50 3.31
C VAL A 188 2.84 -8.84 2.53
N LEU A 189 2.63 -8.17 1.41
CA LEU A 189 1.56 -8.44 0.46
C LEU A 189 2.16 -9.16 -0.76
N VAL A 190 1.67 -10.37 -1.05
CA VAL A 190 2.12 -11.11 -2.22
C VAL A 190 1.24 -10.79 -3.42
N GLU A 191 1.84 -10.19 -4.42
CA GLU A 191 1.21 -9.84 -5.69
C GLU A 191 0.92 -11.10 -6.52
N ARG A 192 -0.34 -11.30 -6.93
CA ARG A 192 -0.80 -12.48 -7.63
C ARG A 192 -1.39 -12.22 -9.01
N SER A 193 -1.14 -11.05 -9.60
CA SER A 193 -1.65 -10.74 -10.94
C SER A 193 -1.21 -11.76 -11.99
N SER A 194 -0.08 -12.43 -11.77
CA SER A 194 0.40 -13.51 -12.65
C SER A 194 -0.50 -14.74 -12.68
N TYR A 195 -1.39 -14.91 -11.70
CA TYR A 195 -2.39 -15.98 -11.64
C TYR A 195 -3.71 -15.60 -12.31
N GLU A 196 -3.88 -14.33 -12.69
CA GLU A 196 -5.03 -13.92 -13.50
C GLU A 196 -4.92 -14.48 -14.92
N THR A 197 -6.02 -14.99 -15.44
CA THR A 197 -6.08 -15.60 -16.77
C THR A 197 -6.38 -14.59 -17.87
N ASP A 198 -7.01 -13.47 -17.51
CA ASP A 198 -7.37 -12.38 -18.41
C ASP A 198 -6.32 -11.25 -18.35
N PRO A 199 -5.85 -10.70 -19.48
CA PRO A 199 -4.96 -9.55 -19.49
C PRO A 199 -5.53 -8.32 -18.79
N LEU A 200 -6.84 -8.05 -18.91
CA LEU A 200 -7.51 -6.95 -18.22
C LEU A 200 -7.60 -7.21 -16.71
N ALA A 201 -7.75 -8.48 -16.29
CA ALA A 201 -7.68 -8.82 -14.86
C ALA A 201 -6.33 -8.46 -14.25
N ARG A 202 -5.22 -8.69 -14.97
CA ARG A 202 -3.88 -8.27 -14.54
C ARG A 202 -3.75 -6.76 -14.43
N MET A 203 -4.32 -6.04 -15.41
CA MET A 203 -4.35 -4.57 -15.38
C MET A 203 -5.21 -4.04 -14.24
N GLU A 204 -6.31 -4.72 -13.89
CA GLU A 204 -7.22 -4.27 -12.82
C GLU A 204 -6.56 -4.24 -11.44
N TRP A 205 -5.43 -4.93 -11.24
CA TRP A 205 -4.62 -4.82 -10.03
C TRP A 205 -4.13 -3.39 -9.76
N VAL A 206 -4.10 -2.53 -10.79
CA VAL A 206 -3.79 -1.11 -10.58
C VAL A 206 -4.75 -0.44 -9.59
N LYS A 207 -6.02 -0.88 -9.53
CA LYS A 207 -6.99 -0.37 -8.54
C LYS A 207 -6.56 -0.69 -7.11
N LEU A 208 -5.97 -1.88 -6.88
CA LEU A 208 -5.41 -2.22 -5.58
C LEU A 208 -4.25 -1.30 -5.20
N TYR A 209 -3.29 -1.07 -6.12
CA TYR A 209 -2.19 -0.16 -5.85
C TYR A 209 -2.67 1.28 -5.66
N GLY A 210 -3.70 1.68 -6.39
CA GLY A 210 -4.34 2.98 -6.22
C GLY A 210 -4.88 3.21 -4.82
N ILE A 211 -5.57 2.23 -4.21
CA ILE A 211 -6.05 2.39 -2.84
C ILE A 211 -4.91 2.30 -1.81
N LEU A 212 -3.90 1.46 -2.02
CA LEU A 212 -2.75 1.34 -1.12
C LEU A 212 -1.95 2.65 -1.05
N LEU A 213 -1.69 3.28 -2.20
CA LEU A 213 -0.82 4.45 -2.36
C LEU A 213 -1.59 5.78 -2.46
N GLY A 214 -2.91 5.78 -2.15
CA GLY A 214 -3.72 7.00 -2.16
C GLY A 214 -3.98 7.60 -3.55
N LYS A 215 -3.88 6.80 -4.62
CA LYS A 215 -4.07 7.17 -6.03
C LYS A 215 -5.28 6.45 -6.66
N GLN A 216 -6.36 6.32 -5.90
CA GLN A 216 -7.54 5.56 -6.34
C GLN A 216 -8.14 6.11 -7.63
N GLN A 217 -8.26 7.43 -7.75
CA GLN A 217 -8.88 8.06 -8.92
C GLN A 217 -8.04 7.87 -10.18
N GLU A 218 -6.73 8.04 -10.08
CA GLU A 218 -5.77 7.84 -11.17
C GLU A 218 -5.78 6.38 -11.65
N ALA A 219 -5.87 5.44 -10.71
CA ALA A 219 -5.92 4.02 -11.00
C ALA A 219 -7.21 3.62 -11.72
N GLU A 220 -8.36 4.12 -11.29
CA GLU A 220 -9.66 3.90 -11.94
C GLU A 220 -9.64 4.46 -13.38
N GLN A 221 -9.18 5.70 -13.57
CA GLN A 221 -9.09 6.33 -14.89
C GLN A 221 -8.13 5.59 -15.83
N LEU A 222 -6.99 5.15 -15.31
CA LEU A 222 -6.04 4.34 -16.08
C LEU A 222 -6.69 3.04 -16.54
N PHE A 223 -7.32 2.30 -15.63
CA PHE A 223 -7.96 1.05 -15.93
C PHE A 223 -9.08 1.20 -16.97
N ASP A 224 -9.99 2.15 -16.78
CA ASP A 224 -11.08 2.45 -17.71
C ASP A 224 -10.56 2.80 -19.10
N THR A 225 -9.46 3.54 -19.18
CA THR A 225 -8.81 3.86 -20.46
C THR A 225 -8.30 2.59 -21.16
N GLN A 226 -7.72 1.63 -20.43
CA GLN A 226 -7.26 0.39 -21.02
C GLN A 226 -8.44 -0.48 -21.49
N VAL A 227 -9.51 -0.58 -20.73
CA VAL A 227 -10.73 -1.29 -21.13
C VAL A 227 -11.28 -0.71 -22.45
N GLN A 228 -11.38 0.62 -22.54
CA GLN A 228 -11.86 1.28 -23.77
C GLN A 228 -10.95 1.03 -24.98
N ARG A 229 -9.64 0.90 -24.79
CA ARG A 229 -8.68 0.59 -25.85
C ARG A 229 -8.80 -0.84 -26.37
N VAL A 230 -9.16 -1.78 -25.50
CA VAL A 230 -9.27 -3.20 -25.83
C VAL A 230 -10.66 -3.54 -26.39
N ALA A 231 -11.73 -2.89 -25.93
CA ALA A 231 -13.10 -3.18 -26.34
C ALA A 231 -13.35 -3.30 -27.85
N PRO A 232 -12.74 -2.49 -28.75
CA PRO A 232 -12.88 -2.68 -30.20
C PRO A 232 -12.29 -3.98 -30.75
N LEU A 233 -11.37 -4.62 -30.00
CA LEU A 233 -10.71 -5.86 -30.43
C LEU A 233 -11.61 -7.08 -30.24
N GLU A 234 -12.51 -7.06 -29.26
CA GLU A 234 -13.43 -8.17 -28.95
C GLU A 234 -14.36 -8.52 -30.12
N ASN A 235 -14.69 -7.53 -30.95
CA ASN A 235 -15.60 -7.68 -32.08
C ASN A 235 -14.89 -7.88 -33.42
N GLN A 236 -13.55 -8.02 -33.42
CA GLN A 236 -12.80 -8.24 -34.67
C GLN A 236 -12.98 -9.67 -35.19
N GLN A 237 -13.20 -9.81 -36.50
CA GLN A 237 -13.24 -11.11 -37.11
C GLN A 237 -11.84 -11.76 -37.08
N PRO A 238 -11.76 -13.08 -36.85
CA PRO A 238 -10.50 -13.80 -36.89
C PRO A 238 -9.78 -13.58 -38.25
N THR A 239 -8.52 -13.21 -38.16
CA THR A 239 -7.70 -12.96 -39.39
C THR A 239 -7.31 -14.23 -40.13
N GLY A 240 -7.54 -15.42 -39.54
CA GLY A 240 -7.07 -16.70 -40.03
C GLY A 240 -5.54 -16.90 -39.91
N LYS A 241 -4.84 -15.96 -39.29
CA LYS A 241 -3.37 -16.08 -39.07
C LYS A 241 -3.11 -16.90 -37.80
N THR A 242 -2.09 -17.76 -37.90
CA THR A 242 -1.56 -18.48 -36.74
C THR A 242 -0.46 -17.63 -36.09
N VAL A 243 -0.54 -17.47 -34.77
CA VAL A 243 0.46 -16.76 -33.93
C VAL A 243 1.08 -17.77 -32.97
N ALA A 244 2.40 -17.78 -32.86
CA ALA A 244 3.11 -18.56 -31.88
C ALA A 244 3.75 -17.63 -30.85
N PHE A 245 3.44 -17.87 -29.55
CA PHE A 245 4.13 -17.21 -28.44
C PHE A 245 5.23 -18.13 -27.93
N PHE A 246 6.46 -17.63 -27.97
CA PHE A 246 7.60 -18.39 -27.49
C PHE A 246 8.57 -17.50 -26.74
N SER A 247 9.34 -18.10 -25.86
CA SER A 247 10.50 -17.49 -25.20
C SER A 247 11.75 -18.31 -25.50
N ILE A 248 12.88 -17.63 -25.57
CA ILE A 248 14.21 -18.29 -25.68
C ILE A 248 14.85 -18.16 -24.30
N THR A 249 15.15 -19.29 -23.67
CA THR A 249 15.82 -19.32 -22.37
C THR A 249 17.31 -18.98 -22.52
N SER A 250 17.99 -18.68 -21.40
CA SER A 250 19.42 -18.45 -21.35
C SER A 250 20.27 -19.62 -21.92
N ASN A 251 19.69 -20.83 -21.95
CA ASN A 251 20.31 -22.04 -22.51
C ASN A 251 19.99 -22.24 -24.02
N ASN A 252 19.45 -21.22 -24.67
CA ASN A 252 19.03 -21.26 -26.08
C ASN A 252 17.92 -22.29 -26.38
N LEU A 253 17.14 -22.70 -25.40
CA LEU A 253 15.96 -23.54 -25.58
C LEU A 253 14.74 -22.66 -25.88
N VAL A 254 13.95 -23.12 -26.86
CA VAL A 254 12.69 -22.47 -27.21
C VAL A 254 11.56 -23.12 -26.43
N THR A 255 10.85 -22.31 -25.65
CA THR A 255 9.62 -22.73 -24.95
C THR A 255 8.42 -22.10 -25.66
N VAL A 256 7.55 -22.92 -26.22
CA VAL A 256 6.30 -22.49 -26.85
C VAL A 256 5.17 -22.60 -25.83
N ARG A 257 4.41 -21.53 -25.67
CA ARG A 257 3.20 -21.56 -24.84
C ARG A 257 2.03 -22.05 -25.68
N LYS A 258 1.30 -23.04 -25.16
CA LYS A 258 0.00 -23.41 -25.73
C LYS A 258 -1.01 -22.37 -25.24
N GLY A 259 -1.84 -21.84 -26.14
CA GLY A 259 -3.03 -21.06 -25.81
C GLY A 259 -4.16 -21.97 -25.38
#